data_948df83b754b19c29395eea8fa75a2df
#
_entry.id   948df83b754b19c29395eea8fa75a2df
#
_cell.length_a   1.000
_cell.length_b   1.000
_cell.length_c   1.000
_cell.angle_alpha   90.00
_cell.angle_beta   90.00
_cell.angle_gamma   90.00
#
_symmetry.space_group_name_H-M   'P 1'
#
loop_
_entity.id
_entity.type
_entity.pdbx_description
1 polymer ?
#
loop_
_entity_poly.entity_id
_entity_poly.type
_entity_poly.pdbx_seq_one_letter_code
_entity_poly.pdbx_strand_id
1 'polypeptide(L)'
;KANFLKLVKDKFFDSLMFHRVINNFMIQGGDHLSKFAKAGDSLGHGDIGYSVPAEFNRKIIHKKGRLCAARESDDINPEKASSASQFYIVMGKKRTMEDLAKYEDRINKTYYSNCDRDFKKTTEGKGLKQSYDKLIRENKQDSAMLIKTTIEDRVKSLYLKTPEYKFNQYQIDTYLSVGGTPHLDGTYTVFGELIEGIDVIDKIAAVETDKRNRPIKDIRMKIYIVSQ
;
A
#
# COMPACT_ATOMS: atom_id res chain seq x y z
N LYS A 1 -13.31 -8.79 3.14
CA LYS A 1 -14.58 -8.74 2.39
C LYS A 1 -15.79 -8.66 3.31
N ALA A 2 -15.96 -9.57 4.28
CA ALA A 2 -17.13 -9.65 5.16
C ALA A 2 -17.43 -8.32 5.86
N ASN A 3 -16.42 -7.65 6.43
CA ASN A 3 -16.55 -6.36 7.08
C ASN A 3 -17.12 -5.27 6.15
N PHE A 4 -16.63 -5.15 4.92
CA PHE A 4 -17.15 -4.20 3.94
C PHE A 4 -18.63 -4.45 3.64
N LEU A 5 -19.02 -5.71 3.40
CA LEU A 5 -20.41 -6.07 3.14
C LEU A 5 -21.32 -5.78 4.35
N LYS A 6 -20.83 -5.96 5.58
CA LYS A 6 -21.55 -5.57 6.79
C LYS A 6 -21.85 -4.07 6.80
N LEU A 7 -20.82 -3.23 6.56
CA LEU A 7 -20.97 -1.78 6.50
C LEU A 7 -21.91 -1.33 5.38
N VAL A 8 -21.92 -2.03 4.23
CA VAL A 8 -22.88 -1.77 3.14
C VAL A 8 -24.31 -2.07 3.59
N LYS A 9 -24.56 -3.20 4.27
CA LYS A 9 -25.88 -3.54 4.82
C LYS A 9 -26.36 -2.51 5.85
N ASP A 10 -25.45 -2.01 6.66
CA ASP A 10 -25.70 -0.98 7.66
C ASP A 10 -25.86 0.43 7.07
N LYS A 11 -25.81 0.58 5.71
CA LYS A 11 -25.87 1.86 4.99
C LYS A 11 -24.81 2.87 5.45
N PHE A 12 -23.69 2.37 5.99
CA PHE A 12 -22.61 3.20 6.53
C PHE A 12 -22.05 4.17 5.49
N PHE A 13 -21.89 3.71 4.24
CA PHE A 13 -21.30 4.49 3.16
C PHE A 13 -22.23 5.54 2.54
N ASP A 14 -23.50 5.56 2.91
CA ASP A 14 -24.46 6.49 2.33
C ASP A 14 -24.07 7.95 2.61
N SER A 15 -23.95 8.72 1.54
CA SER A 15 -23.51 10.12 1.53
C SER A 15 -22.06 10.38 1.91
N LEU A 16 -21.23 9.36 2.13
CA LEU A 16 -19.78 9.54 2.22
C LEU A 16 -19.20 10.00 0.89
N MET A 17 -18.02 10.62 0.95
CA MET A 17 -17.35 11.17 -0.21
C MET A 17 -16.18 10.31 -0.69
N PHE A 18 -15.86 10.40 -1.98
CA PHE A 18 -14.51 10.16 -2.44
C PHE A 18 -13.65 11.35 -2.02
N HIS A 19 -13.05 11.27 -0.86
CA HIS A 19 -12.35 12.38 -0.21
C HIS A 19 -10.90 12.58 -0.69
N ARG A 20 -10.36 11.60 -1.43
CA ARG A 20 -9.01 11.69 -2.02
C ARG A 20 -9.02 11.05 -3.40
N VAL A 21 -8.65 11.84 -4.39
CA VAL A 21 -8.63 11.44 -5.80
C VAL A 21 -7.30 11.83 -6.40
N ILE A 22 -6.56 10.84 -6.89
CA ILE A 22 -5.28 11.04 -7.56
C ILE A 22 -5.34 10.37 -8.92
N ASN A 23 -5.32 11.18 -9.97
CA ASN A 23 -5.29 10.67 -11.34
C ASN A 23 -4.12 9.72 -11.56
N ASN A 24 -4.31 8.68 -12.35
CA ASN A 24 -3.34 7.61 -12.61
C ASN A 24 -2.90 6.80 -11.37
N PHE A 25 -3.62 6.95 -10.25
CA PHE A 25 -3.35 6.20 -9.04
C PHE A 25 -4.60 5.53 -8.47
N MET A 26 -5.49 6.27 -7.79
CA MET A 26 -6.69 5.71 -7.16
C MET A 26 -7.73 6.78 -6.82
N ILE A 27 -8.95 6.34 -6.56
CA ILE A 27 -10.00 7.11 -5.89
C ILE A 27 -10.29 6.46 -4.55
N GLN A 28 -10.25 7.24 -3.47
CA GLN A 28 -10.37 6.74 -2.08
C GLN A 28 -11.57 7.36 -1.38
N GLY A 29 -12.32 6.52 -0.68
CA GLY A 29 -13.49 6.91 0.10
C GLY A 29 -13.60 6.11 1.41
N GLY A 30 -14.75 6.25 2.11
CA GLY A 30 -15.03 5.47 3.31
C GLY A 30 -14.66 6.16 4.63
N ASP A 31 -14.16 7.39 4.61
CA ASP A 31 -13.99 8.19 5.81
C ASP A 31 -15.35 8.69 6.31
N HIS A 32 -15.77 8.27 7.51
CA HIS A 32 -17.08 8.64 8.08
C HIS A 32 -17.20 10.15 8.35
N LEU A 33 -16.07 10.84 8.60
CA LEU A 33 -16.06 12.29 8.79
C LEU A 33 -16.47 13.04 7.52
N SER A 34 -16.36 12.40 6.35
CA SER A 34 -16.73 13.03 5.09
C SER A 34 -18.23 13.27 4.94
N LYS A 35 -19.08 12.63 5.75
CA LYS A 35 -20.55 12.72 5.63
C LYS A 35 -21.07 14.14 5.78
N PHE A 36 -20.53 14.88 6.73
CA PHE A 36 -20.95 16.23 7.08
C PHE A 36 -19.85 17.27 6.88
N ALA A 37 -18.75 16.89 6.22
CA ALA A 37 -17.63 17.76 6.01
C ALA A 37 -17.99 18.96 5.11
N LYS A 38 -17.43 20.11 5.48
CA LYS A 38 -17.54 21.37 4.72
C LYS A 38 -16.36 21.52 3.76
N ALA A 39 -16.49 22.44 2.83
CA ALA A 39 -15.37 22.79 1.95
C ALA A 39 -14.15 23.21 2.78
N GLY A 40 -12.99 22.64 2.46
CA GLY A 40 -11.73 22.92 3.16
C GLY A 40 -11.42 22.03 4.37
N ASP A 41 -12.37 21.23 4.86
CA ASP A 41 -12.11 20.28 5.95
C ASP A 41 -11.08 19.23 5.52
N SER A 42 -10.20 18.86 6.46
CA SER A 42 -9.25 17.77 6.28
C SER A 42 -9.96 16.44 6.45
N LEU A 43 -9.74 15.51 5.53
CA LEU A 43 -10.36 14.19 5.52
C LEU A 43 -9.30 13.10 5.34
N GLY A 44 -9.69 11.85 5.51
CA GLY A 44 -8.82 10.68 5.34
C GLY A 44 -8.24 10.14 6.65
N HIS A 45 -8.51 10.77 7.78
CA HIS A 45 -8.04 10.36 9.10
C HIS A 45 -9.13 9.80 10.02
N GLY A 46 -10.36 9.70 9.51
CA GLY A 46 -11.47 9.15 10.28
C GLY A 46 -11.31 7.64 10.52
N ASP A 47 -11.40 7.24 11.79
CA ASP A 47 -11.38 5.85 12.24
C ASP A 47 -12.69 5.51 12.93
N ILE A 48 -13.18 4.29 12.74
CA ILE A 48 -14.43 3.79 13.33
C ILE A 48 -14.19 2.88 14.54
N GLY A 49 -13.00 2.96 15.15
CA GLY A 49 -12.64 2.32 16.40
C GLY A 49 -12.10 0.90 16.29
N TYR A 50 -11.87 0.39 15.08
CA TYR A 50 -11.20 -0.89 14.85
C TYR A 50 -10.54 -0.98 13.49
N SER A 51 -9.60 -1.90 13.35
CA SER A 51 -8.95 -2.25 12.09
C SER A 51 -9.25 -3.70 11.71
N VAL A 52 -9.01 -4.04 10.45
CA VAL A 52 -9.16 -5.40 9.93
C VAL A 52 -7.77 -5.98 9.67
N PRO A 53 -7.47 -7.21 10.11
CA PRO A 53 -6.19 -7.84 9.80
C PRO A 53 -5.86 -7.82 8.31
N ALA A 54 -4.58 -7.71 7.98
CA ALA A 54 -4.11 -7.76 6.61
C ALA A 54 -4.41 -9.12 5.96
N GLU A 55 -4.95 -9.11 4.74
CA GLU A 55 -5.27 -10.29 3.94
C GLU A 55 -4.54 -10.20 2.59
N PHE A 56 -3.19 -10.15 2.63
CA PHE A 56 -2.39 -10.00 1.40
C PHE A 56 -2.38 -11.29 0.59
N ASN A 57 -2.62 -11.15 -0.70
CA ASN A 57 -2.52 -12.25 -1.64
C ASN A 57 -1.76 -11.79 -2.91
N ARG A 58 -0.54 -12.26 -3.07
CA ARG A 58 0.34 -11.91 -4.21
C ARG A 58 -0.19 -12.36 -5.57
N LYS A 59 -1.18 -13.26 -5.60
CA LYS A 59 -1.85 -13.69 -6.85
C LYS A 59 -2.90 -12.68 -7.30
N ILE A 60 -3.36 -11.81 -6.39
CA ILE A 60 -4.37 -10.79 -6.67
C ILE A 60 -3.66 -9.44 -6.74
N ILE A 61 -3.44 -8.98 -7.96
CA ILE A 61 -2.68 -7.76 -8.26
C ILE A 61 -3.57 -6.52 -8.28
N HIS A 62 -2.95 -5.35 -8.09
CA HIS A 62 -3.62 -4.05 -8.09
C HIS A 62 -3.82 -3.50 -9.53
N LYS A 63 -4.49 -4.29 -10.38
CA LYS A 63 -4.89 -3.80 -11.72
C LYS A 63 -5.97 -2.73 -11.61
N LYS A 64 -6.14 -1.92 -12.65
CA LYS A 64 -7.23 -0.93 -12.75
C LYS A 64 -8.59 -1.57 -12.46
N GLY A 65 -9.41 -0.91 -11.64
CA GLY A 65 -10.72 -1.40 -11.20
C GLY A 65 -10.70 -2.32 -9.97
N ARG A 66 -9.54 -2.61 -9.36
CA ARG A 66 -9.52 -3.36 -8.10
C ARG A 66 -10.00 -2.52 -6.93
N LEU A 67 -10.82 -3.13 -6.07
CA LEU A 67 -11.31 -2.57 -4.80
C LEU A 67 -10.42 -3.06 -3.67
N CYS A 68 -9.80 -2.13 -2.96
CA CYS A 68 -8.75 -2.40 -2.00
C CYS A 68 -9.00 -1.65 -0.68
N ALA A 69 -8.53 -2.22 0.42
CA ALA A 69 -8.59 -1.57 1.72
C ALA A 69 -7.45 -0.54 1.87
N ALA A 70 -7.79 0.67 2.33
CA ALA A 70 -6.79 1.64 2.73
C ALA A 70 -6.16 1.24 4.07
N ARG A 71 -5.01 1.79 4.40
CA ARG A 71 -4.33 1.64 5.68
C ARG A 71 -3.34 2.78 5.93
N GLU A 72 -2.98 2.96 7.19
CA GLU A 72 -1.89 3.83 7.57
C GLU A 72 -0.52 3.32 7.09
N SER A 73 0.48 4.21 7.07
CA SER A 73 1.86 3.89 6.70
C SER A 73 2.48 2.87 7.66
N ASP A 74 3.53 2.18 7.21
CA ASP A 74 4.22 1.15 8.00
C ASP A 74 4.82 1.70 9.32
N ASP A 75 5.13 3.01 9.39
CA ASP A 75 5.67 3.65 10.59
C ASP A 75 4.61 3.79 11.70
N ILE A 76 3.36 4.02 11.31
CA ILE A 76 2.22 4.16 12.24
C ILE A 76 1.57 2.80 12.49
N ASN A 77 1.53 1.95 11.47
CA ASN A 77 0.84 0.67 11.45
C ASN A 77 1.78 -0.46 10.97
N PRO A 78 2.73 -0.90 11.80
CA PRO A 78 3.68 -1.94 11.43
C PRO A 78 3.03 -3.30 11.16
N GLU A 79 1.86 -3.57 11.75
CA GLU A 79 1.04 -4.77 11.50
C GLU A 79 0.36 -4.74 10.12
N LYS A 80 0.37 -3.57 9.44
CA LYS A 80 -0.25 -3.35 8.14
C LYS A 80 -1.74 -3.68 8.11
N ALA A 81 -2.41 -3.56 9.26
CA ALA A 81 -3.84 -3.77 9.37
C ALA A 81 -4.59 -2.79 8.45
N SER A 82 -5.65 -3.24 7.83
CA SER A 82 -6.50 -2.43 6.97
C SER A 82 -7.42 -1.53 7.80
N SER A 83 -7.71 -0.33 7.30
CA SER A 83 -8.83 0.46 7.80
C SER A 83 -10.11 -0.35 7.73
N ALA A 84 -10.95 -0.23 8.75
CA ALA A 84 -12.23 -0.92 8.77
C ALA A 84 -13.23 -0.34 7.75
N SER A 85 -13.15 0.95 7.41
CA SER A 85 -14.12 1.59 6.53
C SER A 85 -13.49 2.21 5.28
N GLN A 86 -12.25 2.70 5.34
CA GLN A 86 -11.66 3.37 4.19
C GLN A 86 -11.17 2.36 3.14
N PHE A 87 -11.54 2.63 1.91
CA PHE A 87 -11.20 1.82 0.75
C PHE A 87 -10.77 2.70 -0.43
N TYR A 88 -10.12 2.11 -1.39
CA TYR A 88 -9.84 2.77 -2.66
C TYR A 88 -10.11 1.85 -3.85
N ILE A 89 -10.42 2.48 -4.99
CA ILE A 89 -10.52 1.80 -6.27
C ILE A 89 -9.30 2.19 -7.09
N VAL A 90 -8.58 1.21 -7.57
CA VAL A 90 -7.37 1.43 -8.38
C VAL A 90 -7.75 2.07 -9.70
N MET A 91 -7.22 3.25 -9.97
CA MET A 91 -7.24 3.88 -11.27
C MET A 91 -6.02 3.42 -12.09
N GLY A 92 -4.83 3.65 -11.56
CA GLY A 92 -3.57 3.29 -12.19
C GLY A 92 -3.43 3.80 -13.61
N LYS A 93 -2.29 3.51 -14.22
CA LYS A 93 -2.02 3.75 -15.65
C LYS A 93 -1.38 2.51 -16.25
N LYS A 94 -1.41 2.37 -17.58
CA LYS A 94 -0.61 1.38 -18.29
C LYS A 94 0.87 1.60 -17.97
N ARG A 95 1.59 0.51 -17.79
CA ARG A 95 3.02 0.52 -17.45
C ARG A 95 3.83 0.12 -18.66
N THR A 96 5.13 0.43 -18.62
CA THR A 96 6.11 -0.08 -19.57
C THR A 96 6.92 -1.21 -18.92
N MET A 97 7.65 -1.99 -19.71
CA MET A 97 8.59 -2.99 -19.16
C MET A 97 9.63 -2.34 -18.25
N GLU A 98 10.07 -1.14 -18.59
CA GLU A 98 11.03 -0.36 -17.78
C GLU A 98 10.40 0.03 -16.42
N ASP A 99 9.13 0.45 -16.42
CA ASP A 99 8.41 0.73 -15.16
C ASP A 99 8.36 -0.53 -14.28
N LEU A 100 8.02 -1.68 -14.86
CA LEU A 100 7.93 -2.94 -14.13
C LEU A 100 9.29 -3.37 -13.56
N ALA A 101 10.37 -3.24 -14.33
CA ALA A 101 11.72 -3.52 -13.85
C ALA A 101 12.13 -2.63 -12.66
N LYS A 102 11.75 -1.34 -12.67
CA LYS A 102 11.95 -0.43 -11.53
C LYS A 102 11.17 -0.87 -10.29
N TYR A 103 9.95 -1.39 -10.47
CA TYR A 103 9.15 -1.91 -9.35
C TYR A 103 9.74 -3.21 -8.79
N GLU A 104 10.22 -4.13 -9.63
CA GLU A 104 10.93 -5.34 -9.19
C GLU A 104 12.15 -4.96 -8.33
N ASP A 105 13.00 -4.06 -8.84
CA ASP A 105 14.17 -3.56 -8.10
C ASP A 105 13.78 -2.95 -6.75
N ARG A 106 12.74 -2.12 -6.72
CA ARG A 106 12.24 -1.51 -5.48
C ARG A 106 11.73 -2.55 -4.48
N ILE A 107 10.98 -3.55 -4.94
CA ILE A 107 10.46 -4.63 -4.09
C ILE A 107 11.63 -5.44 -3.52
N ASN A 108 12.60 -5.79 -4.34
CA ASN A 108 13.78 -6.56 -3.92
C ASN A 108 14.66 -5.77 -2.94
N LYS A 109 14.84 -4.47 -3.16
CA LYS A 109 15.51 -3.58 -2.19
C LYS A 109 14.77 -3.52 -0.85
N THR A 110 13.44 -3.50 -0.89
CA THR A 110 12.62 -3.54 0.32
C THR A 110 12.81 -4.87 1.08
N TYR A 111 12.90 -5.99 0.37
CA TYR A 111 13.20 -7.28 0.98
C TYR A 111 14.57 -7.31 1.63
N TYR A 112 15.59 -6.77 0.96
CA TYR A 112 16.92 -6.63 1.54
C TYR A 112 16.90 -5.78 2.83
N SER A 113 16.25 -4.63 2.80
CA SER A 113 16.11 -3.74 3.95
C SER A 113 15.35 -4.39 5.11
N ASN A 114 14.36 -5.23 4.82
CA ASN A 114 13.66 -6.01 5.84
C ASN A 114 14.58 -7.05 6.47
N CYS A 115 15.38 -7.76 5.68
CA CYS A 115 16.38 -8.70 6.19
C CYS A 115 17.39 -8.00 7.12
N ASP A 116 17.87 -6.81 6.74
CA ASP A 116 18.78 -6.01 7.57
C ASP A 116 18.12 -5.59 8.90
N ARG A 117 16.90 -5.06 8.83
CA ARG A 117 16.16 -4.69 10.04
C ARG A 117 15.91 -5.87 10.97
N ASP A 118 15.51 -7.00 10.43
CA ASP A 118 15.18 -8.19 11.22
C ASP A 118 16.44 -8.85 11.77
N PHE A 119 17.53 -8.90 11.01
CA PHE A 119 18.83 -9.33 11.52
C PHE A 119 19.31 -8.49 12.70
N LYS A 120 19.19 -7.16 12.62
CA LYS A 120 19.57 -6.21 13.69
C LYS A 120 18.77 -6.42 15.00
N LYS A 121 17.60 -7.07 14.94
CA LYS A 121 16.81 -7.44 16.13
C LYS A 121 17.30 -8.72 16.80
N THR A 122 18.02 -9.58 16.09
CA THR A 122 18.56 -10.84 16.65
C THR A 122 19.63 -10.58 17.69
N THR A 123 19.95 -11.59 18.52
CA THR A 123 21.03 -11.51 19.50
C THR A 123 22.38 -11.26 18.82
N GLU A 124 22.67 -11.96 17.70
CA GLU A 124 23.90 -11.79 16.92
C GLU A 124 23.97 -10.36 16.35
N GLY A 125 22.92 -9.88 15.70
CA GLY A 125 22.88 -8.55 15.11
C GLY A 125 23.04 -7.41 16.13
N LYS A 126 22.44 -7.55 17.32
CA LYS A 126 22.63 -6.61 18.43
C LYS A 126 24.07 -6.60 18.91
N GLY A 127 24.68 -7.79 19.09
CA GLY A 127 26.07 -7.91 19.54
C GLY A 127 27.06 -7.30 18.54
N LEU A 128 26.89 -7.58 17.25
CA LEU A 128 27.72 -6.98 16.19
C LEU A 128 27.54 -5.45 16.14
N LYS A 129 26.30 -4.95 16.27
CA LYS A 129 26.07 -3.51 16.31
C LYS A 129 26.75 -2.86 17.50
N GLN A 130 26.67 -3.43 18.69
CA GLN A 130 27.34 -2.90 19.89
C GLN A 130 28.87 -2.88 19.70
N SER A 131 29.44 -3.92 19.11
CA SER A 131 30.86 -3.99 18.80
C SER A 131 31.29 -2.92 17.79
N TYR A 132 30.49 -2.72 16.74
CA TYR A 132 30.70 -1.64 15.77
C TYR A 132 30.69 -0.27 16.45
N ASP A 133 29.64 0.03 17.21
CA ASP A 133 29.48 1.32 17.90
C ASP A 133 30.61 1.60 18.90
N LYS A 134 31.13 0.55 19.56
CA LYS A 134 32.29 0.62 20.47
C LYS A 134 33.55 0.99 19.68
N LEU A 135 33.85 0.28 18.58
CA LEU A 135 35.04 0.52 17.75
C LEU A 135 35.05 1.92 17.14
N ILE A 136 33.88 2.43 16.72
CA ILE A 136 33.74 3.80 16.24
C ILE A 136 34.11 4.80 17.35
N ARG A 137 33.62 4.60 18.57
CA ARG A 137 33.96 5.48 19.72
C ARG A 137 35.44 5.43 20.08
N GLU A 138 36.08 4.29 19.89
CA GLU A 138 37.52 4.09 20.13
C GLU A 138 38.38 4.56 18.91
N ASN A 139 37.78 5.14 17.89
CA ASN A 139 38.43 5.60 16.64
C ASN A 139 39.18 4.49 15.87
N LYS A 140 38.73 3.21 16.01
CA LYS A 140 39.30 2.03 15.36
C LYS A 140 38.54 1.74 14.04
N GLN A 141 38.70 2.58 13.05
CA GLN A 141 37.89 2.57 11.82
C GLN A 141 38.04 1.28 11.01
N ASP A 142 39.27 0.73 10.86
CA ASP A 142 39.49 -0.50 10.10
C ASP A 142 38.78 -1.70 10.75
N SER A 143 38.85 -1.82 12.06
CA SER A 143 38.14 -2.89 12.80
C SER A 143 36.64 -2.70 12.73
N ALA A 144 36.14 -1.47 12.78
CA ALA A 144 34.73 -1.17 12.63
C ALA A 144 34.22 -1.54 11.22
N MET A 145 35.03 -1.26 10.16
CA MET A 145 34.71 -1.65 8.80
C MET A 145 34.58 -3.18 8.66
N LEU A 146 35.44 -3.96 9.30
CA LEU A 146 35.36 -5.43 9.28
C LEU A 146 34.02 -5.92 9.89
N ILE A 147 33.61 -5.35 11.03
CA ILE A 147 32.32 -5.67 11.64
C ILE A 147 31.16 -5.28 10.71
N LYS A 148 31.22 -4.11 10.07
CA LYS A 148 30.22 -3.68 9.10
C LYS A 148 30.10 -4.67 7.95
N THR A 149 31.21 -5.10 7.36
CA THR A 149 31.24 -6.10 6.29
C THR A 149 30.63 -7.43 6.78
N THR A 150 30.93 -7.85 8.00
CA THR A 150 30.34 -9.06 8.59
C THR A 150 28.80 -8.94 8.68
N ILE A 151 28.27 -7.80 9.12
CA ILE A 151 26.82 -7.54 9.17
C ILE A 151 26.24 -7.62 7.75
N GLU A 152 26.84 -6.96 6.79
CA GLU A 152 26.40 -6.95 5.39
C GLU A 152 26.37 -8.37 4.78
N ASP A 153 27.37 -9.19 5.05
CA ASP A 153 27.45 -10.58 4.58
C ASP A 153 26.35 -11.46 5.21
N ARG A 154 26.07 -11.27 6.51
CA ARG A 154 24.97 -11.97 7.20
C ARG A 154 23.62 -11.60 6.62
N VAL A 155 23.37 -10.32 6.44
CA VAL A 155 22.13 -9.79 5.81
C VAL A 155 22.00 -10.32 4.38
N LYS A 156 23.05 -10.28 3.59
CA LYS A 156 23.09 -10.82 2.23
C LYS A 156 22.77 -12.32 2.20
N SER A 157 23.35 -13.09 3.13
CA SER A 157 23.07 -14.52 3.24
C SER A 157 21.61 -14.83 3.59
N LEU A 158 20.97 -13.98 4.39
CA LEU A 158 19.54 -14.09 4.68
C LEU A 158 18.69 -13.72 3.45
N TYR A 159 19.05 -12.63 2.78
CA TYR A 159 18.36 -12.18 1.56
C TYR A 159 18.41 -13.22 0.43
N LEU A 160 19.56 -13.86 0.22
CA LEU A 160 19.72 -14.89 -0.83
C LEU A 160 18.90 -16.16 -0.59
N LYS A 161 18.37 -16.37 0.62
CA LYS A 161 17.39 -17.43 0.90
C LYS A 161 15.98 -17.08 0.44
N THR A 162 15.72 -15.82 0.13
CA THR A 162 14.44 -15.32 -0.37
C THR A 162 14.52 -15.28 -1.90
N PRO A 163 13.60 -15.93 -2.63
CA PRO A 163 13.57 -15.83 -4.08
C PRO A 163 13.45 -14.38 -4.54
N GLU A 164 14.24 -13.99 -5.52
CA GLU A 164 14.12 -12.68 -6.15
C GLU A 164 12.69 -12.50 -6.68
N TYR A 165 12.08 -11.35 -6.36
CA TYR A 165 10.77 -11.04 -6.88
C TYR A 165 10.85 -10.71 -8.37
N LYS A 166 10.05 -11.37 -9.15
CA LYS A 166 9.82 -11.09 -10.58
C LYS A 166 8.32 -11.10 -10.86
N PHE A 167 7.87 -10.20 -11.70
CA PHE A 167 6.51 -10.29 -12.23
C PHE A 167 6.38 -11.52 -13.12
N ASN A 168 5.32 -12.29 -12.95
CA ASN A 168 4.98 -13.35 -13.88
C ASN A 168 4.33 -12.78 -15.15
N GLN A 169 4.19 -13.61 -16.20
CA GLN A 169 3.67 -13.18 -17.49
C GLN A 169 2.27 -12.55 -17.39
N TYR A 170 1.37 -13.15 -16.60
CA TYR A 170 0.02 -12.59 -16.38
C TYR A 170 0.07 -11.17 -15.77
N GLN A 171 0.93 -10.93 -14.80
CA GLN A 171 1.09 -9.61 -14.18
C GLN A 171 1.65 -8.61 -15.19
N ILE A 172 2.66 -9.01 -15.96
CA ILE A 172 3.26 -8.18 -17.02
C ILE A 172 2.18 -7.79 -18.02
N ASP A 173 1.51 -8.76 -18.64
CA ASP A 173 0.49 -8.52 -19.65
C ASP A 173 -0.64 -7.62 -19.13
N THR A 174 -1.06 -7.83 -17.88
CA THR A 174 -2.10 -7.02 -17.25
C THR A 174 -1.65 -5.57 -17.06
N TYR A 175 -0.46 -5.35 -16.52
CA TYR A 175 0.02 -3.98 -16.28
C TYR A 175 0.34 -3.22 -17.56
N LEU A 176 0.77 -3.91 -18.62
CA LEU A 176 1.00 -3.31 -19.93
C LEU A 176 -0.30 -2.96 -20.65
N SER A 177 -1.33 -3.82 -20.57
CA SER A 177 -2.57 -3.66 -21.33
C SER A 177 -3.66 -2.89 -20.58
N VAL A 178 -3.92 -3.25 -19.32
CA VAL A 178 -4.97 -2.68 -18.47
C VAL A 178 -4.45 -1.54 -17.60
N GLY A 179 -3.23 -1.71 -17.07
CA GLY A 179 -2.65 -0.78 -16.11
C GLY A 179 -2.94 -1.13 -14.65
N GLY A 180 -2.42 -0.29 -13.76
CA GLY A 180 -2.58 -0.48 -12.32
C GLY A 180 -1.47 0.13 -11.50
N THR A 181 -1.35 -0.34 -10.23
CA THR A 181 -0.43 0.16 -9.23
C THR A 181 0.46 -0.95 -8.65
N PRO A 182 1.43 -1.49 -9.42
CA PRO A 182 2.22 -2.67 -9.05
C PRO A 182 2.95 -2.54 -7.71
N HIS A 183 3.25 -1.32 -7.28
CA HIS A 183 3.96 -1.04 -6.02
C HIS A 183 3.13 -1.35 -4.75
N LEU A 184 1.82 -1.61 -4.90
CA LEU A 184 0.94 -1.98 -3.80
C LEU A 184 0.76 -3.51 -3.66
N ASP A 185 1.23 -4.28 -4.65
CA ASP A 185 1.07 -5.74 -4.66
C ASP A 185 1.72 -6.39 -3.43
N GLY A 186 0.97 -7.27 -2.78
CA GLY A 186 1.42 -7.99 -1.59
C GLY A 186 1.58 -7.14 -0.32
N THR A 187 1.20 -5.85 -0.36
CA THR A 187 1.31 -4.92 0.79
C THR A 187 0.00 -4.22 1.15
N TYR A 188 -1.03 -4.39 0.33
CA TYR A 188 -2.40 -3.95 0.57
C TYR A 188 -3.39 -5.07 0.28
N THR A 189 -4.53 -5.07 0.99
CA THR A 189 -5.58 -6.07 0.82
C THR A 189 -6.50 -5.70 -0.34
N VAL A 190 -6.54 -6.55 -1.36
CA VAL A 190 -7.52 -6.48 -2.45
C VAL A 190 -8.69 -7.40 -2.09
N PHE A 191 -9.92 -6.89 -2.08
CA PHE A 191 -11.08 -7.66 -1.66
C PHE A 191 -12.25 -7.64 -2.65
N GLY A 192 -12.14 -6.89 -3.75
CA GLY A 192 -13.15 -6.81 -4.81
C GLY A 192 -12.59 -6.36 -6.14
N GLU A 193 -13.45 -6.35 -7.14
CA GLU A 193 -13.14 -5.93 -8.50
C GLU A 193 -14.35 -5.26 -9.13
N LEU A 194 -14.13 -4.19 -9.88
CA LEU A 194 -15.12 -3.55 -10.72
C LEU A 194 -15.40 -4.45 -11.93
N ILE A 195 -16.67 -4.73 -12.17
CA ILE A 195 -17.10 -5.50 -13.34
C ILE A 195 -17.70 -4.60 -14.44
N GLU A 196 -18.24 -3.45 -14.06
CA GLU A 196 -18.83 -2.45 -14.98
C GLU A 196 -18.53 -1.03 -14.48
N GLY A 197 -18.64 -0.02 -15.36
CA GLY A 197 -18.50 1.39 -15.00
C GLY A 197 -17.06 1.88 -14.87
N ILE A 198 -16.12 1.31 -15.63
CA ILE A 198 -14.72 1.77 -15.63
C ILE A 198 -14.61 3.23 -16.07
N ASP A 199 -15.48 3.67 -16.98
CA ASP A 199 -15.58 5.07 -17.43
C ASP A 199 -16.01 6.02 -16.31
N VAL A 200 -16.79 5.55 -15.35
CA VAL A 200 -17.18 6.33 -14.16
C VAL A 200 -15.97 6.61 -13.28
N ILE A 201 -15.11 5.60 -13.05
CA ILE A 201 -13.86 5.80 -12.31
C ILE A 201 -12.98 6.81 -13.04
N ASP A 202 -12.87 6.72 -14.37
CA ASP A 202 -12.07 7.65 -15.16
C ASP A 202 -12.60 9.09 -15.04
N LYS A 203 -13.91 9.29 -15.06
CA LYS A 203 -14.55 10.58 -14.83
C LYS A 203 -14.27 11.12 -13.42
N ILE A 204 -14.39 10.28 -12.39
CA ILE A 204 -14.07 10.68 -11.01
C ILE A 204 -12.58 11.03 -10.88
N ALA A 205 -11.69 10.23 -11.47
CA ALA A 205 -10.25 10.46 -11.40
C ALA A 205 -9.78 11.73 -12.15
N ALA A 206 -10.59 12.24 -13.07
CA ALA A 206 -10.29 13.43 -13.86
C ALA A 206 -10.81 14.75 -13.25
N VAL A 207 -11.49 14.70 -12.10
CA VAL A 207 -12.02 15.94 -11.50
C VAL A 207 -10.90 16.81 -10.92
N GLU A 208 -11.16 18.10 -10.86
CA GLU A 208 -10.27 19.05 -10.21
C GLU A 208 -10.21 18.81 -8.70
N THR A 209 -9.00 18.84 -8.14
CA THR A 209 -8.74 18.58 -6.72
C THR A 209 -7.95 19.71 -6.09
N ASP A 210 -8.05 19.85 -4.79
CA ASP A 210 -7.23 20.75 -3.97
C ASP A 210 -5.80 20.21 -3.78
N LYS A 211 -4.97 20.98 -3.05
CA LYS A 211 -3.58 20.59 -2.73
C LYS A 211 -3.46 19.29 -1.91
N ARG A 212 -4.54 18.82 -1.29
CA ARG A 212 -4.63 17.57 -0.52
C ARG A 212 -5.27 16.45 -1.33
N ASN A 213 -5.47 16.65 -2.63
CA ASN A 213 -6.14 15.74 -3.55
C ASN A 213 -7.62 15.49 -3.21
N ARG A 214 -8.28 16.39 -2.47
CA ARG A 214 -9.72 16.36 -2.29
C ARG A 214 -10.40 16.99 -3.51
N PRO A 215 -11.43 16.36 -4.10
CA PRO A 215 -12.23 16.99 -5.14
C PRO A 215 -12.77 18.37 -4.72
N ILE A 216 -12.63 19.38 -5.57
CA ILE A 216 -13.18 20.73 -5.32
C ILE A 216 -14.69 20.68 -5.18
N LYS A 217 -15.36 19.86 -6.01
CA LYS A 217 -16.78 19.55 -5.88
C LYS A 217 -16.93 18.18 -5.26
N ASP A 218 -17.65 18.09 -4.16
CA ASP A 218 -17.86 16.83 -3.45
C ASP A 218 -18.48 15.75 -4.35
N ILE A 219 -17.87 14.58 -4.37
CA ILE A 219 -18.39 13.40 -5.06
C ILE A 219 -18.84 12.41 -3.98
N ARG A 220 -20.15 12.30 -3.83
CA ARG A 220 -20.76 11.44 -2.81
C ARG A 220 -21.11 10.08 -3.37
N MET A 221 -21.09 9.07 -2.51
CA MET A 221 -21.39 7.69 -2.87
C MET A 221 -22.64 7.19 -2.15
N LYS A 222 -23.26 6.20 -2.76
CA LYS A 222 -24.23 5.30 -2.14
C LYS A 222 -23.89 3.89 -2.58
N ILE A 223 -23.76 2.98 -1.62
CA ILE A 223 -23.36 1.58 -1.90
C ILE A 223 -24.46 0.66 -1.38
N TYR A 224 -24.91 -0.27 -2.22
CA TYR A 224 -25.92 -1.25 -1.85
C TYR A 224 -25.62 -2.61 -2.50
N ILE A 225 -26.12 -3.66 -1.89
CA ILE A 225 -25.99 -5.02 -2.42
C ILE A 225 -27.11 -5.22 -3.44
N VAL A 226 -26.74 -5.57 -4.68
CA VAL A 226 -27.68 -6.06 -5.67
C VAL A 226 -27.87 -7.58 -5.46
N SER A 227 -29.10 -8.05 -5.50
CA SER A 227 -29.37 -9.48 -5.52
C SER A 227 -28.80 -10.08 -6.80
N GLN A 228 -28.01 -11.13 -6.65
CA GLN A 228 -27.61 -11.98 -7.77
C GLN A 228 -28.76 -12.82 -8.24
#